data_6a4a1dc68b73e8b3bf7fb912f9dc7673
#
_entry.id   6a4a1dc68b73e8b3bf7fb912f9dc7673
#
_cell.length_a   1.000
_cell.length_b   1.000
_cell.length_c   1.000
_cell.angle_alpha   90.00
_cell.angle_beta   90.00
_cell.angle_gamma   90.00
#
_symmetry.space_group_name_H-M   'P 1'
#
loop_
_entity.id
_entity.type
_entity.pdbx_description
1 polymer ?
#
loop_
_entity_poly.entity_id
_entity_poly.type
_entity_poly.pdbx_seq_one_letter_code
_entity_poly.pdbx_strand_id
1 'polypeptide(L)'
;RCRRQRQMCIRDRYEPVGYKTYADSDAFSNGIEAQIPVEGSIARGWEPYDYPDTNEGYESAKTTLISPIEDIDANKVNGKELYGIYCAVCHGNKGDGQGILMTREKFLGVPSYADREITPGSIYHVLMYGKNAMGSHAGQVNAKERWQIAQHVMELRNKLIK
;
A
#
# COMPACT_ATOMS: atom_id res chain seq x y z
N ARG A 1 49.39 -12.24 5.19
CA ARG A 1 48.58 -11.05 4.91
C ARG A 1 47.15 -11.40 4.45
N CYS A 2 46.92 -12.41 3.62
CA CYS A 2 45.59 -12.83 3.17
C CYS A 2 44.62 -13.33 4.28
N ARG A 3 45.14 -13.91 5.38
CA ARG A 3 44.30 -14.39 6.47
C ARG A 3 43.58 -13.25 7.23
N ARG A 4 44.25 -12.13 7.48
CA ARG A 4 43.64 -10.96 8.14
C ARG A 4 42.58 -10.30 7.26
N GLN A 5 42.81 -10.26 5.97
CA GLN A 5 41.86 -9.67 5.00
C GLN A 5 40.61 -10.53 4.84
N ARG A 6 40.72 -11.87 4.90
CA ARG A 6 39.56 -12.78 4.90
C ARG A 6 38.74 -12.64 6.17
N GLN A 7 39.35 -12.50 7.33
CA GLN A 7 38.59 -12.28 8.58
C GLN A 7 37.87 -10.93 8.60
N MET A 8 38.50 -9.87 8.09
CA MET A 8 37.86 -8.56 7.96
C MET A 8 36.65 -8.61 7.03
N CYS A 9 36.78 -9.21 5.84
CA CYS A 9 35.69 -9.33 4.89
C CYS A 9 34.54 -10.23 5.37
N ILE A 10 34.82 -11.26 6.18
CA ILE A 10 33.80 -12.17 6.73
C ILE A 10 33.05 -11.51 7.90
N ARG A 11 33.79 -10.88 8.84
CA ARG A 11 33.17 -10.19 9.99
C ARG A 11 32.26 -9.03 9.56
N ASP A 12 32.76 -8.20 8.65
CA ASP A 12 31.98 -7.02 8.20
C ASP A 12 30.74 -7.37 7.39
N ARG A 13 30.67 -8.59 6.83
CA ARG A 13 29.53 -9.04 6.03
C ARG A 13 28.54 -9.93 6.79
N TYR A 14 29.00 -10.74 7.71
CA TYR A 14 28.16 -11.70 8.44
C TYR A 14 27.83 -11.24 9.86
N GLU A 15 28.75 -10.54 10.51
CA GLU A 15 28.55 -10.00 11.84
C GLU A 15 29.03 -8.54 11.90
N PRO A 16 28.17 -7.60 11.51
CA PRO A 16 28.49 -6.17 11.60
C PRO A 16 28.75 -5.78 13.07
N VAL A 17 29.62 -4.79 13.28
CA VAL A 17 29.88 -4.24 14.61
C VAL A 17 28.64 -3.53 15.19
N GLY A 18 27.79 -2.97 14.33
CA GLY A 18 26.52 -2.37 14.73
C GLY A 18 25.45 -3.43 15.01
N TYR A 19 24.50 -3.09 15.83
CA TYR A 19 23.33 -3.94 16.12
C TYR A 19 22.53 -4.23 14.84
N LYS A 20 22.03 -5.46 14.73
CA LYS A 20 21.06 -5.83 13.70
C LYS A 20 19.68 -5.35 14.15
N THR A 21 18.85 -4.95 13.21
CA THR A 21 17.44 -4.64 13.50
C THR A 21 16.80 -5.78 14.30
N TYR A 22 16.17 -5.48 15.40
CA TYR A 22 15.58 -6.44 16.35
C TYR A 22 16.60 -7.29 17.13
N ALA A 23 17.89 -6.94 17.14
CA ALA A 23 18.87 -7.61 17.99
C ALA A 23 18.69 -7.21 19.46
N ASP A 24 19.20 -8.08 20.34
CA ASP A 24 19.32 -7.76 21.76
C ASP A 24 20.32 -6.61 21.93
N SER A 25 20.04 -5.70 22.86
CA SER A 25 20.90 -4.54 23.14
C SER A 25 20.87 -4.17 24.62
N ASP A 26 22.04 -4.16 25.24
CA ASP A 26 22.19 -3.70 26.62
C ASP A 26 22.11 -2.16 26.76
N ALA A 27 22.10 -1.43 25.65
CA ALA A 27 22.02 0.03 25.64
C ALA A 27 20.62 0.54 26.01
N PHE A 28 19.60 -0.28 25.89
CA PHE A 28 18.21 0.10 26.13
C PHE A 28 17.60 -0.70 27.28
N SER A 29 16.78 -0.06 28.09
CA SER A 29 16.16 -0.66 29.29
C SER A 29 15.21 -1.84 28.96
N ASN A 30 14.68 -1.90 27.74
CA ASN A 30 13.83 -2.98 27.25
C ASN A 30 14.64 -4.14 26.60
N GLY A 31 15.97 -4.04 26.57
CA GLY A 31 16.85 -5.07 26.03
C GLY A 31 16.81 -5.25 24.51
N ILE A 32 16.14 -4.36 23.77
CA ILE A 32 15.92 -4.49 22.33
C ILE A 32 16.45 -3.25 21.59
N GLU A 33 17.13 -3.46 20.47
CA GLU A 33 17.65 -2.37 19.66
C GLU A 33 16.52 -1.61 18.92
N ALA A 34 15.48 -2.32 18.49
CA ALA A 34 14.32 -1.71 17.83
C ALA A 34 13.47 -0.92 18.82
N GLN A 35 13.62 0.40 18.80
CA GLN A 35 12.88 1.30 19.66
C GLN A 35 11.64 1.84 18.98
N ILE A 36 10.56 2.00 19.74
CA ILE A 36 9.37 2.71 19.28
C ILE A 36 9.72 4.21 19.16
N PRO A 37 9.29 4.90 18.08
CA PRO A 37 9.48 6.35 17.98
C PRO A 37 8.93 7.08 19.20
N VAL A 38 9.54 8.21 19.53
CA VAL A 38 9.06 9.07 20.62
C VAL A 38 7.61 9.46 20.37
N GLU A 39 6.79 9.46 21.41
CA GLU A 39 5.39 9.88 21.35
C GLU A 39 5.26 11.26 20.70
N GLY A 40 4.30 11.41 19.79
CA GLY A 40 4.11 12.63 19.00
C GLY A 40 5.02 12.76 17.78
N SER A 41 5.91 11.79 17.52
CA SER A 41 6.72 11.78 16.29
C SER A 41 5.86 11.53 15.06
N ILE A 42 6.09 12.31 14.00
CA ILE A 42 5.43 12.17 12.71
C ILE A 42 6.47 11.65 11.71
N ALA A 43 6.21 10.49 11.09
CA ALA A 43 7.09 9.93 10.08
C ALA A 43 7.15 10.84 8.84
N ARG A 44 8.33 10.93 8.21
CA ARG A 44 8.45 11.67 6.94
C ARG A 44 7.57 11.03 5.86
N GLY A 45 6.82 11.87 5.13
CA GLY A 45 5.91 11.41 4.09
C GLY A 45 4.59 10.86 4.62
N TRP A 46 4.36 10.91 5.92
CA TRP A 46 3.04 10.63 6.48
C TRP A 46 2.13 11.82 6.20
N GLU A 47 0.97 11.55 5.62
CA GLU A 47 -0.08 12.53 5.41
C GLU A 47 -1.28 12.20 6.29
N PRO A 48 -1.84 13.18 7.02
CA PRO A 48 -3.02 12.97 7.85
C PRO A 48 -4.20 12.43 7.01
N TYR A 49 -4.94 11.50 7.60
CA TYR A 49 -6.15 10.98 7.00
C TYR A 49 -7.27 10.98 8.06
N ASP A 50 -8.20 11.92 7.94
CA ASP A 50 -9.18 12.26 8.98
C ASP A 50 -10.40 11.33 9.02
N TYR A 51 -10.48 10.34 8.14
CA TYR A 51 -11.58 9.38 8.09
C TYR A 51 -11.20 8.13 8.87
N PRO A 52 -11.96 7.76 9.94
CA PRO A 52 -11.65 6.59 10.74
C PRO A 52 -11.90 5.28 9.98
N ASP A 53 -11.26 4.19 10.43
CA ASP A 53 -11.47 2.83 9.91
C ASP A 53 -12.79 2.24 10.43
N THR A 54 -13.90 2.81 9.97
CA THR A 54 -15.27 2.40 10.29
C THR A 54 -16.15 2.43 9.04
N ASN A 55 -17.34 1.82 9.12
CA ASN A 55 -18.30 1.92 8.03
C ASN A 55 -18.77 3.35 7.79
N GLU A 56 -18.95 4.13 8.85
CA GLU A 56 -19.30 5.54 8.79
C GLU A 56 -18.18 6.36 8.14
N GLY A 57 -16.91 6.06 8.48
CA GLY A 57 -15.73 6.66 7.86
C GLY A 57 -15.66 6.35 6.36
N TYR A 58 -15.95 5.10 5.96
CA TYR A 58 -16.04 4.72 4.56
C TYR A 58 -17.12 5.49 3.80
N GLU A 59 -18.35 5.57 4.33
CA GLU A 59 -19.45 6.30 3.66
C GLU A 59 -19.18 7.81 3.61
N SER A 60 -18.56 8.35 4.66
CA SER A 60 -18.11 9.75 4.67
C SER A 60 -17.04 10.00 3.60
N ALA A 61 -16.01 9.15 3.52
CA ALA A 61 -14.99 9.26 2.49
C ALA A 61 -15.57 9.09 1.08
N LYS A 62 -16.53 8.18 0.90
CA LYS A 62 -17.22 7.97 -0.38
C LYS A 62 -17.93 9.23 -0.87
N THR A 63 -18.52 10.01 0.03
CA THR A 63 -19.34 11.18 -0.31
C THR A 63 -18.56 12.49 -0.32
N THR A 64 -17.58 12.67 0.55
CA THR A 64 -16.93 13.96 0.78
C THR A 64 -15.47 14.02 0.35
N LEU A 65 -14.78 12.88 0.25
CA LEU A 65 -13.36 12.88 -0.06
C LEU A 65 -13.12 13.03 -1.57
N ILE A 66 -12.51 14.14 -1.93
CA ILE A 66 -12.23 14.49 -3.32
C ILE A 66 -10.74 14.33 -3.61
N SER A 67 -10.40 13.83 -4.79
CA SER A 67 -9.01 13.68 -5.22
C SER A 67 -8.32 15.05 -5.34
N PRO A 68 -7.17 15.26 -4.68
CA PRO A 68 -6.40 16.49 -4.80
C PRO A 68 -5.48 16.51 -6.02
N ILE A 69 -5.31 15.38 -6.73
CA ILE A 69 -4.41 15.31 -7.88
C ILE A 69 -5.12 15.70 -9.18
N GLU A 70 -4.36 16.36 -10.06
CA GLU A 70 -4.83 16.75 -11.38
C GLU A 70 -4.96 15.54 -12.31
N ASP A 71 -5.90 15.65 -13.25
CA ASP A 71 -6.12 14.66 -14.33
C ASP A 71 -5.13 14.88 -15.47
N ILE A 72 -3.86 14.56 -15.23
CA ILE A 72 -2.78 14.65 -16.23
C ILE A 72 -2.28 13.26 -16.62
N ASP A 73 -1.74 13.15 -17.83
CA ASP A 73 -1.27 11.87 -18.38
C ASP A 73 -0.22 11.17 -17.51
N ALA A 74 0.68 11.93 -16.89
CA ALA A 74 1.69 11.36 -16.00
C ALA A 74 1.07 10.63 -14.79
N ASN A 75 0.01 11.16 -14.19
CA ASN A 75 -0.71 10.51 -13.10
C ASN A 75 -1.44 9.24 -13.58
N LYS A 76 -2.02 9.27 -14.78
CA LYS A 76 -2.69 8.10 -15.39
C LYS A 76 -1.72 6.96 -15.69
N VAL A 77 -0.55 7.29 -16.28
CA VAL A 77 0.49 6.30 -16.58
C VAL A 77 0.96 5.62 -15.30
N ASN A 78 1.33 6.39 -14.28
CA ASN A 78 1.80 5.84 -13.01
C ASN A 78 0.71 5.05 -12.28
N GLY A 79 -0.54 5.54 -12.27
CA GLY A 79 -1.68 4.84 -11.68
C GLY A 79 -1.93 3.48 -12.34
N LYS A 80 -1.79 3.39 -13.67
CA LYS A 80 -1.90 2.13 -14.43
C LYS A 80 -0.77 1.16 -14.08
N GLU A 81 0.47 1.64 -13.97
CA GLU A 81 1.62 0.80 -13.59
C GLU A 81 1.44 0.23 -12.18
N LEU A 82 1.14 1.07 -11.21
CA LEU A 82 0.91 0.66 -9.83
C LEU A 82 -0.29 -0.30 -9.70
N TYR A 83 -1.36 -0.05 -10.43
CA TYR A 83 -2.49 -0.96 -10.50
C TYR A 83 -2.07 -2.34 -11.04
N GLY A 84 -1.26 -2.38 -12.09
CA GLY A 84 -0.71 -3.61 -12.66
C GLY A 84 0.09 -4.42 -11.65
N ILE A 85 0.87 -3.74 -10.78
CA ILE A 85 1.72 -4.38 -9.77
C ILE A 85 0.89 -4.90 -8.59
N TYR A 86 0.01 -4.09 -8.03
CA TYR A 86 -0.61 -4.37 -6.73
C TYR A 86 -2.05 -4.89 -6.83
N CYS A 87 -2.80 -4.54 -7.87
CA CYS A 87 -4.25 -4.72 -7.91
C CYS A 87 -4.71 -5.76 -8.94
N ALA A 88 -4.08 -5.77 -10.13
CA ALA A 88 -4.52 -6.59 -11.25
C ALA A 88 -4.45 -8.09 -10.96
N VAL A 89 -3.61 -8.53 -10.03
CA VAL A 89 -3.48 -9.92 -9.62
C VAL A 89 -4.80 -10.51 -9.09
N CYS A 90 -5.63 -9.69 -8.45
CA CYS A 90 -6.97 -10.05 -7.97
C CYS A 90 -8.07 -9.48 -8.86
N HIS A 91 -7.98 -8.17 -9.19
CA HIS A 91 -9.06 -7.44 -9.88
C HIS A 91 -9.06 -7.58 -11.40
N GLY A 92 -8.01 -8.18 -11.99
CA GLY A 92 -7.85 -8.27 -13.45
C GLY A 92 -7.39 -6.97 -14.09
N ASN A 93 -6.81 -7.05 -15.27
CA ASN A 93 -6.32 -5.87 -16.02
C ASN A 93 -7.44 -4.94 -16.47
N LYS A 94 -8.68 -5.43 -16.54
CA LYS A 94 -9.87 -4.68 -16.92
C LYS A 94 -10.72 -4.21 -15.73
N GLY A 95 -10.40 -4.68 -14.52
CA GLY A 95 -11.20 -4.41 -13.34
C GLY A 95 -12.49 -5.23 -13.27
N ASP A 96 -12.54 -6.34 -13.99
CA ASP A 96 -13.67 -7.27 -14.10
C ASP A 96 -13.71 -8.34 -13.00
N GLY A 97 -12.76 -8.27 -12.06
CA GLY A 97 -12.62 -9.25 -10.99
C GLY A 97 -11.98 -10.57 -11.42
N GLN A 98 -11.45 -10.66 -12.65
CA GLN A 98 -10.88 -11.89 -13.21
C GLN A 98 -9.34 -11.86 -13.20
N GLY A 99 -8.76 -11.51 -12.07
CA GLY A 99 -7.31 -11.59 -11.88
C GLY A 99 -6.80 -13.02 -11.81
N ILE A 100 -5.48 -13.19 -11.93
CA ILE A 100 -4.84 -14.52 -11.96
C ILE A 100 -5.13 -15.35 -10.70
N LEU A 101 -5.29 -14.73 -9.54
CA LEU A 101 -5.63 -15.44 -8.31
C LEU A 101 -7.08 -15.92 -8.31
N MET A 102 -7.99 -15.18 -8.95
CA MET A 102 -9.37 -15.62 -9.15
C MET A 102 -9.46 -16.78 -10.12
N THR A 103 -8.80 -16.67 -11.29
CA THR A 103 -8.82 -17.72 -12.32
C THR A 103 -8.17 -19.03 -11.86
N ARG A 104 -7.26 -18.95 -10.89
CA ARG A 104 -6.62 -20.12 -10.26
C ARG A 104 -7.32 -20.58 -8.97
N GLU A 105 -8.50 -20.05 -8.66
CA GLU A 105 -9.28 -20.39 -7.47
C GLU A 105 -8.51 -20.25 -6.14
N LYS A 106 -7.49 -19.38 -6.12
CA LYS A 106 -6.70 -19.08 -4.91
C LYS A 106 -7.35 -17.99 -4.07
N PHE A 107 -8.20 -17.19 -4.67
CA PHE A 107 -8.98 -16.13 -4.05
C PHE A 107 -10.36 -16.09 -4.70
N LEU A 108 -11.41 -15.90 -3.92
CA LEU A 108 -12.78 -15.93 -4.44
C LEU A 108 -13.53 -14.64 -4.07
N GLY A 109 -14.50 -14.29 -4.91
CA GLY A 109 -15.45 -13.22 -4.58
C GLY A 109 -14.94 -11.79 -4.84
N VAL A 110 -13.93 -11.61 -5.71
CA VAL A 110 -13.52 -10.26 -6.15
C VAL A 110 -14.57 -9.72 -7.13
N PRO A 111 -15.33 -8.66 -6.76
CA PRO A 111 -16.36 -8.13 -7.63
C PRO A 111 -15.77 -7.35 -8.80
N SER A 112 -16.52 -7.29 -9.92
CA SER A 112 -16.25 -6.31 -10.97
C SER A 112 -16.48 -4.88 -10.44
N TYR A 113 -15.69 -3.93 -10.93
CA TYR A 113 -15.93 -2.53 -10.61
C TYR A 113 -17.24 -1.98 -11.17
N ALA A 114 -17.82 -2.62 -12.19
CA ALA A 114 -19.14 -2.28 -12.71
C ALA A 114 -20.27 -2.58 -11.72
N ASP A 115 -20.11 -3.61 -10.89
CA ASP A 115 -21.13 -4.08 -9.95
C ASP A 115 -21.18 -3.27 -8.64
N ARG A 116 -20.35 -2.24 -8.53
CA ARG A 116 -20.21 -1.45 -7.31
C ARG A 116 -20.32 0.05 -7.58
N GLU A 117 -21.01 0.73 -6.68
CA GLU A 117 -20.96 2.18 -6.61
C GLU A 117 -19.73 2.63 -5.86
N ILE A 118 -18.65 2.86 -6.60
CA ILE A 118 -17.38 3.35 -6.09
C ILE A 118 -17.12 4.79 -6.51
N THR A 119 -16.46 5.54 -5.66
CA THR A 119 -15.98 6.90 -5.90
C THR A 119 -14.48 6.97 -5.66
N PRO A 120 -13.76 7.99 -6.15
CA PRO A 120 -12.33 8.13 -5.84
C PRO A 120 -12.04 8.09 -4.35
N GLY A 121 -12.88 8.73 -3.52
CA GLY A 121 -12.74 8.74 -2.07
C GLY A 121 -12.95 7.36 -1.44
N SER A 122 -13.96 6.60 -1.88
CA SER A 122 -14.17 5.24 -1.38
C SER A 122 -13.01 4.29 -1.75
N ILE A 123 -12.45 4.44 -2.96
CA ILE A 123 -11.29 3.66 -3.40
C ILE A 123 -10.08 4.00 -2.53
N TYR A 124 -9.81 5.29 -2.31
CA TYR A 124 -8.72 5.73 -1.45
C TYR A 124 -8.85 5.18 -0.03
N HIS A 125 -10.04 5.23 0.55
CA HIS A 125 -10.31 4.69 1.89
C HIS A 125 -10.04 3.18 1.97
N VAL A 126 -10.45 2.41 0.95
CA VAL A 126 -10.17 0.97 0.87
C VAL A 126 -8.68 0.70 0.70
N LEU A 127 -7.95 1.50 -0.06
CA LEU A 127 -6.49 1.39 -0.16
C LEU A 127 -5.79 1.71 1.16
N MET A 128 -6.38 2.61 1.97
CA MET A 128 -5.83 3.00 3.27
C MET A 128 -6.00 1.89 4.32
N TYR A 129 -7.18 1.34 4.47
CA TYR A 129 -7.52 0.42 5.57
C TYR A 129 -7.77 -1.02 5.12
N GLY A 130 -8.09 -1.23 3.87
CA GLY A 130 -8.64 -2.48 3.37
C GLY A 130 -10.15 -2.52 3.44
N LYS A 131 -10.74 -3.61 2.96
CA LYS A 131 -12.17 -3.91 3.13
C LYS A 131 -12.42 -5.41 2.98
N ASN A 132 -13.07 -6.02 3.97
CA ASN A 132 -13.32 -7.47 4.01
C ASN A 132 -12.01 -8.27 3.85
N ALA A 133 -11.90 -9.06 2.78
CA ALA A 133 -10.72 -9.87 2.49
C ALA A 133 -9.56 -9.07 1.84
N MET A 134 -9.80 -7.85 1.39
CA MET A 134 -8.76 -6.99 0.83
C MET A 134 -8.02 -6.27 1.96
N GLY A 135 -6.72 -6.54 2.10
CA GLY A 135 -5.86 -5.86 3.08
C GLY A 135 -5.52 -4.42 2.71
N SER A 136 -5.05 -3.66 3.70
CA SER A 136 -4.52 -2.30 3.49
C SER A 136 -3.32 -2.31 2.53
N HIS A 137 -3.23 -1.31 1.69
CA HIS A 137 -2.08 -1.04 0.81
C HIS A 137 -1.31 0.23 1.21
N ALA A 138 -1.64 0.81 2.38
CA ALA A 138 -1.01 2.04 2.86
C ALA A 138 0.51 1.91 3.07
N GLY A 139 0.99 0.70 3.37
CA GLY A 139 2.42 0.43 3.52
C GLY A 139 3.19 0.24 2.20
N GLN A 140 2.50 -0.03 1.09
CA GLN A 140 3.11 -0.29 -0.21
C GLN A 140 3.07 0.92 -1.14
N VAL A 141 2.02 1.75 -1.03
CA VAL A 141 1.80 2.92 -1.88
C VAL A 141 1.57 4.16 -1.03
N ASN A 142 2.23 5.27 -1.41
CA ASN A 142 2.08 6.56 -0.72
C ASN A 142 0.73 7.24 -1.06
N ALA A 143 0.43 8.35 -0.39
CA ALA A 143 -0.85 9.04 -0.54
C ALA A 143 -1.14 9.49 -1.99
N LYS A 144 -0.13 10.05 -2.68
CA LYS A 144 -0.27 10.45 -4.10
C LYS A 144 -0.53 9.24 -4.99
N GLU A 145 0.21 8.15 -4.78
CA GLU A 145 0.06 6.91 -5.54
C GLU A 145 -1.31 6.26 -5.34
N ARG A 146 -1.86 6.31 -4.12
CA ARG A 146 -3.24 5.87 -3.86
C ARG A 146 -4.26 6.64 -4.71
N TRP A 147 -4.08 7.95 -4.86
CA TRP A 147 -4.94 8.77 -5.72
C TRP A 147 -4.77 8.43 -7.20
N GLN A 148 -3.54 8.19 -7.66
CA GLN A 148 -3.27 7.76 -9.04
C GLN A 148 -3.90 6.41 -9.36
N ILE A 149 -3.84 5.46 -8.43
CA ILE A 149 -4.54 4.17 -8.55
C ILE A 149 -6.06 4.40 -8.58
N ALA A 150 -6.61 5.21 -7.69
CA ALA A 150 -8.04 5.51 -7.65
C ALA A 150 -8.53 6.11 -8.97
N GLN A 151 -7.77 7.02 -9.57
CA GLN A 151 -8.06 7.61 -10.89
C GLN A 151 -8.12 6.53 -11.98
N HIS A 152 -7.12 5.63 -12.02
CA HIS A 152 -7.09 4.52 -12.98
C HIS A 152 -8.27 3.54 -12.77
N VAL A 153 -8.62 3.21 -11.53
CA VAL A 153 -9.78 2.36 -11.23
C VAL A 153 -11.07 2.98 -11.73
N MET A 154 -11.25 4.29 -11.58
CA MET A 154 -12.43 4.99 -12.14
C MET A 154 -12.46 4.94 -13.68
N GLU A 155 -11.31 5.02 -14.35
CA GLU A 155 -11.25 4.83 -15.81
C GLU A 155 -11.65 3.41 -16.23
N LEU A 156 -11.17 2.39 -15.50
CA LEU A 156 -11.57 1.00 -15.75
C LEU A 156 -13.07 0.80 -15.54
N ARG A 157 -13.62 1.30 -14.43
CA ARG A 157 -15.06 1.26 -14.18
C ARG A 157 -15.87 1.89 -15.30
N ASN A 158 -15.47 3.08 -15.74
CA ASN A 158 -16.18 3.80 -16.82
C ASN A 158 -16.14 3.04 -18.16
N LYS A 159 -15.09 2.24 -18.40
CA LYS A 159 -15.01 1.36 -19.59
C LYS A 159 -15.89 0.12 -19.49
N LEU A 160 -16.14 -0.38 -18.28
CA LEU A 160 -16.97 -1.56 -18.05
C LEU A 160 -18.47 -1.26 -18.08
N ILE A 161 -18.87 -0.02 -17.81
CA ILE A 161 -20.29 0.42 -17.77
C ILE A 161 -20.79 0.89 -19.16
N LYS A 162 -19.84 1.25 -20.05
CA LYS A 162 -20.17 1.60 -21.45
C LYS A 162 -20.50 0.37 -22.27
#